data_39e109346c5d66e00185d8d66253bb17
#
_entry.id   39e109346c5d66e00185d8d66253bb17
#
_cell.length_a   1.000
_cell.length_b   1.000
_cell.length_c   1.000
_cell.angle_alpha   90.00
_cell.angle_beta   90.00
_cell.angle_gamma   90.00
#
_symmetry.space_group_name_H-M   'P 1'
#
loop_
_entity.id
_entity.type
_entity.pdbx_description
1 polymer ?
#
loop_
_entity_poly.entity_id
_entity_poly.type
_entity_poly.pdbx_seq_one_letter_code
_entity_poly.pdbx_strand_id
1 'polypeptide(L)'
;MAREATDARHARAAGKVRAARLTDLPALGELSRIAQTEGSGSRTLGLPVNGPPIGVFSLFRLPLVAVRPHDLLFVYEVERRIAGLVRVERDTWRDDWTVVELDAIGASVPQGPRSGPGEIRFRLVQQILREGQKRGAARFHVACADADDNVELFMQAGFARYGEERVLYRPPEPPLPDPWTEKAATAARIRRVRPVDANALMQLYAAITPPPVQRLEAFRIADWERQGSNWRVPRSSLAPILRFADLDAYVLEGADGVRLDAFIQIGVAREDQPHYLRLMARPEVDPTDLVRFGLGEISAQIGGNLTRHPNHGVLAPVRTYEAPADRRLEEAGFAEVATVTLLLKETLVRVAEPSLVPAAVRHLEVTRGS
;
A
#
# COMPACT_ATOMS: atom_id res chain seq x y z
N MET A 1 41.34 0.51 -31.07
CA MET A 1 41.70 -0.23 -29.84
C MET A 1 41.50 0.58 -28.55
N ALA A 2 42.03 1.81 -28.39
CA ALA A 2 41.81 2.58 -27.14
C ALA A 2 40.33 3.02 -26.93
N ARG A 3 39.63 3.38 -27.98
CA ARG A 3 38.19 3.75 -27.94
C ARG A 3 37.28 2.55 -27.59
N GLU A 4 37.53 1.38 -28.17
CA GLU A 4 36.78 0.16 -27.87
C GLU A 4 37.00 -0.33 -26.43
N ALA A 5 38.23 -0.19 -25.89
CA ALA A 5 38.51 -0.51 -24.50
C ALA A 5 37.84 0.46 -23.52
N THR A 6 37.69 1.74 -23.91
CA THR A 6 36.96 2.77 -23.15
C THR A 6 35.47 2.51 -23.18
N ASP A 7 34.88 2.18 -24.33
CA ASP A 7 33.48 1.83 -24.49
C ASP A 7 33.12 0.54 -23.75
N ALA A 8 34.00 -0.46 -23.76
CA ALA A 8 33.84 -1.70 -23.00
C ALA A 8 33.93 -1.48 -21.46
N ARG A 9 34.75 -0.54 -20.99
CA ARG A 9 34.80 -0.13 -19.58
C ARG A 9 33.56 0.66 -19.18
N HIS A 10 33.06 1.55 -20.04
CA HIS A 10 31.82 2.27 -19.79
C HIS A 10 30.59 1.36 -19.82
N ALA A 11 30.57 0.33 -20.67
CA ALA A 11 29.52 -0.69 -20.70
C ALA A 11 29.57 -1.60 -19.45
N ARG A 12 30.75 -1.85 -18.88
CA ARG A 12 30.90 -2.62 -17.63
C ARG A 12 30.50 -1.82 -16.38
N ALA A 13 30.57 -0.50 -16.41
CA ALA A 13 30.10 0.38 -15.34
C ALA A 13 28.59 0.64 -15.37
N ALA A 14 27.88 0.19 -16.41
CA ALA A 14 26.44 0.30 -16.49
C ALA A 14 25.77 -0.67 -15.50
N GLY A 15 25.20 -0.13 -14.42
CA GLY A 15 24.43 -0.94 -13.47
C GLY A 15 23.23 -1.62 -14.13
N LYS A 16 22.80 -2.73 -13.58
CA LYS A 16 21.65 -3.51 -14.04
C LYS A 16 20.59 -3.66 -12.97
N VAL A 17 19.33 -3.62 -13.36
CA VAL A 17 18.22 -3.99 -12.48
C VAL A 17 17.96 -5.49 -12.61
N ARG A 18 17.80 -6.16 -11.48
CA ARG A 18 17.44 -7.58 -11.39
C ARG A 18 16.56 -7.87 -10.19
N ALA A 19 15.89 -9.00 -10.19
CA ALA A 19 15.23 -9.49 -8.99
C ALA A 19 16.24 -9.70 -7.85
N ALA A 20 15.83 -9.35 -6.64
CA ALA A 20 16.64 -9.59 -5.44
C ALA A 20 16.79 -11.10 -5.16
N ARG A 21 17.89 -11.48 -4.56
CA ARG A 21 18.22 -12.85 -4.14
C ARG A 21 18.42 -12.89 -2.62
N LEU A 22 18.30 -14.05 -2.03
CA LEU A 22 18.58 -14.22 -0.60
C LEU A 22 20.00 -13.79 -0.21
N THR A 23 20.96 -13.95 -1.12
CA THR A 23 22.34 -13.51 -0.95
C THR A 23 22.52 -12.00 -0.89
N ASP A 24 21.51 -11.21 -1.30
CA ASP A 24 21.57 -9.75 -1.26
C ASP A 24 21.18 -9.17 0.12
N LEU A 25 20.65 -10.00 1.02
CA LEU A 25 20.13 -9.56 2.32
C LEU A 25 21.11 -8.70 3.14
N PRO A 26 22.40 -9.05 3.28
CA PRO A 26 23.35 -8.21 4.01
C PRO A 26 23.52 -6.83 3.37
N ALA A 27 23.63 -6.78 2.04
CA ALA A 27 23.78 -5.53 1.29
C ALA A 27 22.55 -4.64 1.37
N LEU A 28 21.35 -5.23 1.38
CA LEU A 28 20.09 -4.52 1.57
C LEU A 28 19.97 -3.98 3.00
N GLY A 29 20.49 -4.72 3.99
CA GLY A 29 20.60 -4.25 5.37
C GLY A 29 21.47 -3.00 5.48
N GLU A 30 22.61 -3.00 4.85
CA GLU A 30 23.53 -1.87 4.83
C GLU A 30 22.93 -0.65 4.09
N LEU A 31 22.30 -0.86 2.93
CA LEU A 31 21.61 0.20 2.19
C LEU A 31 20.57 0.89 3.05
N SER A 32 19.81 0.13 3.79
CA SER A 32 18.79 0.67 4.69
C SER A 32 19.39 1.47 5.86
N ARG A 33 20.48 1.00 6.42
CA ARG A 33 21.17 1.71 7.50
C ARG A 33 21.72 3.05 7.02
N ILE A 34 22.27 3.09 5.82
CA ILE A 34 22.76 4.34 5.20
C ILE A 34 21.59 5.29 4.95
N ALA A 35 20.49 4.82 4.37
CA ALA A 35 19.31 5.63 4.11
C ALA A 35 18.73 6.24 5.39
N GLN A 36 18.77 5.53 6.51
CA GLN A 36 18.34 6.04 7.81
C GLN A 36 19.26 7.14 8.36
N THR A 37 20.58 6.99 8.17
CA THR A 37 21.56 8.00 8.65
C THR A 37 21.55 9.27 7.80
N GLU A 38 21.31 9.15 6.52
CA GLU A 38 21.26 10.29 5.60
C GLU A 38 19.92 11.05 5.68
N GLY A 39 18.97 10.58 6.50
CA GLY A 39 17.65 11.21 6.66
C GLY A 39 16.83 11.20 5.36
N SER A 40 17.19 10.33 4.42
CA SER A 40 16.50 10.28 3.14
C SER A 40 15.09 9.71 3.33
N GLY A 41 14.09 10.57 3.22
CA GLY A 41 12.67 10.17 3.20
C GLY A 41 12.31 9.33 1.96
N SER A 42 13.27 9.09 1.07
CA SER A 42 13.04 8.44 -0.22
C SER A 42 12.57 7.00 -0.07
N ARG A 43 13.06 6.26 0.92
CA ARG A 43 12.77 4.84 1.09
C ARG A 43 11.29 4.54 1.33
N THR A 44 10.65 5.32 2.22
CA THR A 44 9.23 5.20 2.54
C THR A 44 8.36 6.07 1.63
N LEU A 45 8.89 6.49 0.49
CA LEU A 45 8.23 7.40 -0.44
C LEU A 45 7.84 8.73 0.22
N GLY A 46 8.66 9.17 1.19
CA GLY A 46 8.50 10.47 1.86
C GLY A 46 7.52 10.48 3.01
N LEU A 47 7.04 9.34 3.47
CA LEU A 47 6.39 9.28 4.78
C LEU A 47 7.41 9.69 5.86
N PRO A 48 7.12 10.70 6.69
CA PRO A 48 8.12 11.32 7.55
C PRO A 48 8.75 10.33 8.52
N VAL A 49 10.08 10.37 8.58
CA VAL A 49 10.89 9.56 9.51
C VAL A 49 10.66 9.99 10.97
N ASN A 50 10.10 11.18 11.20
CA ASN A 50 9.75 11.71 12.52
C ASN A 50 8.45 11.10 13.11
N GLY A 51 7.72 10.33 12.30
CA GLY A 51 6.73 9.41 12.83
C GLY A 51 7.42 8.17 13.41
N PRO A 52 6.68 7.26 14.02
CA PRO A 52 7.24 6.02 14.52
C PRO A 52 8.00 5.30 13.39
N PRO A 53 9.07 4.55 13.71
CA PRO A 53 10.00 3.99 12.75
C PRO A 53 9.34 2.93 11.86
N ILE A 54 8.56 3.38 10.88
CA ILE A 54 7.91 2.51 9.90
C ILE A 54 8.96 1.79 9.04
N GLY A 55 10.16 2.39 8.90
CA GLY A 55 11.22 1.94 8.02
C GLY A 55 12.11 0.81 8.54
N VAL A 56 12.25 0.63 9.85
CA VAL A 56 13.19 -0.36 10.43
C VAL A 56 12.73 -1.80 10.19
N PHE A 57 11.43 -2.02 10.03
CA PHE A 57 10.82 -3.34 9.98
C PHE A 57 10.89 -4.04 8.63
N SER A 58 11.05 -3.31 7.54
CA SER A 58 11.15 -3.95 6.22
C SER A 58 12.40 -4.81 6.09
N LEU A 59 13.46 -4.54 6.86
CA LEU A 59 14.74 -5.23 6.75
C LEU A 59 14.82 -6.57 7.46
N PHE A 60 14.33 -6.67 8.68
CA PHE A 60 14.30 -7.95 9.40
C PHE A 60 13.36 -8.96 8.73
N ARG A 61 12.52 -8.50 7.80
CA ARG A 61 11.56 -9.32 7.04
C ARG A 61 11.95 -9.60 5.61
N LEU A 62 13.12 -9.12 5.14
CA LEU A 62 13.61 -9.45 3.81
C LEU A 62 13.61 -10.96 3.52
N PRO A 63 13.99 -11.86 4.44
CA PRO A 63 13.87 -13.28 4.21
C PRO A 63 12.40 -13.73 3.99
N LEU A 64 11.46 -13.13 4.71
CA LEU A 64 10.03 -13.44 4.58
C LEU A 64 9.40 -12.79 3.35
N VAL A 65 9.86 -11.59 2.96
CA VAL A 65 9.46 -10.89 1.73
C VAL A 65 9.90 -11.66 0.49
N ALA A 66 11.11 -12.19 0.49
CA ALA A 66 11.60 -13.05 -0.60
C ALA A 66 10.79 -14.36 -0.75
N VAL A 67 10.08 -14.77 0.29
CA VAL A 67 9.25 -15.99 0.32
C VAL A 67 7.76 -15.70 0.09
N ARG A 68 7.32 -14.44 0.22
CA ARG A 68 5.91 -14.11 -0.01
C ARG A 68 5.60 -14.05 -1.50
N PRO A 69 4.60 -14.82 -1.98
CA PRO A 69 4.24 -14.86 -3.40
C PRO A 69 3.68 -13.53 -3.94
N HIS A 70 3.35 -12.58 -3.07
CA HIS A 70 2.70 -11.33 -3.44
C HIS A 70 3.66 -10.14 -3.55
N ASP A 71 4.81 -10.19 -2.87
CA ASP A 71 5.81 -9.11 -2.92
C ASP A 71 6.89 -9.41 -3.95
N LEU A 72 7.26 -8.40 -4.73
CA LEU A 72 8.40 -8.44 -5.64
C LEU A 72 9.43 -7.40 -5.20
N LEU A 73 10.68 -7.83 -5.16
CA LEU A 73 11.80 -6.97 -4.82
C LEU A 73 12.81 -6.98 -5.97
N PHE A 74 13.15 -5.79 -6.47
CA PHE A 74 14.19 -5.60 -7.47
C PHE A 74 15.29 -4.71 -6.90
N VAL A 75 16.52 -4.99 -7.32
CA VAL A 75 17.72 -4.26 -6.91
C VAL A 75 18.43 -3.71 -8.13
N TYR A 76 19.07 -2.56 -7.95
CA TYR A 76 20.01 -2.00 -8.90
C TYR A 76 21.42 -2.36 -8.47
N GLU A 77 22.12 -3.15 -9.28
CA GLU A 77 23.48 -3.65 -9.02
C GLU A 77 24.48 -2.95 -9.92
N VAL A 78 25.53 -2.38 -9.30
CA VAL A 78 26.69 -1.81 -9.97
C VAL A 78 27.95 -2.47 -9.39
N GLU A 79 28.82 -3.03 -10.21
CA GLU A 79 30.07 -3.65 -9.77
C GLU A 79 29.93 -4.60 -8.57
N ARG A 80 28.87 -5.42 -8.57
CA ARG A 80 28.49 -6.35 -7.50
C ARG A 80 28.03 -5.68 -6.20
N ARG A 81 27.79 -4.38 -6.19
CA ARG A 81 27.22 -3.64 -5.06
C ARG A 81 25.77 -3.30 -5.34
N ILE A 82 24.92 -3.37 -4.33
CA ILE A 82 23.54 -2.92 -4.41
C ILE A 82 23.50 -1.41 -4.14
N ALA A 83 23.04 -0.65 -5.12
CA ALA A 83 22.98 0.80 -5.06
C ALA A 83 21.52 1.34 -4.99
N GLY A 84 20.54 0.45 -5.09
CA GLY A 84 19.14 0.84 -4.95
C GLY A 84 18.23 -0.37 -4.91
N LEU A 85 17.00 -0.15 -4.44
CA LEU A 85 15.95 -1.16 -4.36
C LEU A 85 14.58 -0.57 -4.69
N VAL A 86 13.68 -1.43 -5.15
CA VAL A 86 12.25 -1.16 -5.22
C VAL A 86 11.48 -2.39 -4.78
N ARG A 87 10.48 -2.19 -3.93
CA ARG A 87 9.55 -3.23 -3.49
C ARG A 87 8.14 -2.91 -3.98
N VAL A 88 7.47 -3.93 -4.47
CA VAL A 88 6.12 -3.85 -5.01
C VAL A 88 5.26 -4.92 -4.36
N GLU A 89 4.12 -4.55 -3.81
CA GLU A 89 3.07 -5.47 -3.41
C GLU A 89 2.13 -5.71 -4.60
N ARG A 90 1.83 -6.97 -4.89
CA ARG A 90 0.89 -7.36 -5.96
C ARG A 90 -0.44 -7.72 -5.36
N ASP A 91 -1.51 -7.14 -5.88
CA ASP A 91 -2.85 -7.67 -5.66
C ASP A 91 -3.15 -8.67 -6.78
N THR A 92 -3.08 -9.97 -6.45
CA THR A 92 -3.26 -11.05 -7.44
C THR A 92 -4.71 -11.19 -7.93
N TRP A 93 -5.66 -10.54 -7.25
CA TRP A 93 -7.07 -10.61 -7.60
C TRP A 93 -7.50 -9.49 -8.54
N ARG A 94 -6.77 -8.38 -8.52
CA ARG A 94 -7.13 -7.16 -9.23
C ARG A 94 -6.18 -6.78 -10.34
N ASP A 95 -5.11 -7.53 -10.53
CA ASP A 95 -4.00 -7.18 -11.43
C ASP A 95 -3.42 -5.78 -11.12
N ASP A 96 -3.54 -5.35 -9.87
CA ASP A 96 -3.01 -4.09 -9.37
C ASP A 96 -1.66 -4.32 -8.65
N TRP A 97 -0.72 -3.45 -8.93
CA TRP A 97 0.58 -3.42 -8.27
C TRP A 97 0.74 -2.12 -7.49
N THR A 98 1.23 -2.18 -6.26
CA THR A 98 1.49 -1.01 -5.42
C THR A 98 2.97 -0.90 -5.13
N VAL A 99 3.60 0.21 -5.52
CA VAL A 99 4.98 0.51 -5.14
C VAL A 99 4.96 0.93 -3.68
N VAL A 100 5.69 0.21 -2.83
CA VAL A 100 5.69 0.41 -1.37
C VAL A 100 7.03 0.86 -0.81
N GLU A 101 8.12 0.61 -1.54
CA GLU A 101 9.45 1.11 -1.22
C GLU A 101 10.22 1.43 -2.50
N LEU A 102 10.97 2.51 -2.47
CA LEU A 102 11.89 2.90 -3.53
C LEU A 102 13.06 3.65 -2.91
N ASP A 103 14.27 3.14 -3.07
CA ASP A 103 15.45 3.76 -2.50
C ASP A 103 16.68 3.66 -3.41
N ALA A 104 17.58 4.63 -3.30
CA ALA A 104 18.86 4.62 -3.97
C ALA A 104 19.89 5.46 -3.20
N ILE A 105 21.08 4.92 -3.00
CA ILE A 105 22.19 5.63 -2.37
C ILE A 105 23.07 6.31 -3.42
N GLY A 106 23.40 7.60 -3.15
CA GLY A 106 24.20 8.41 -4.07
C GLY A 106 25.70 8.35 -3.86
N ALA A 107 26.14 8.14 -2.65
CA ALA A 107 27.52 8.45 -2.25
C ALA A 107 28.54 7.33 -2.49
N SER A 108 28.16 6.10 -2.78
CA SER A 108 29.04 4.93 -2.79
C SER A 108 29.33 4.35 -4.17
N VAL A 109 28.78 4.93 -5.22
CA VAL A 109 29.00 4.45 -6.59
C VAL A 109 29.97 5.42 -7.29
N PRO A 110 31.05 4.94 -7.95
CA PRO A 110 31.89 5.79 -8.78
C PRO A 110 31.00 6.52 -9.79
N GLN A 111 30.89 7.84 -9.66
CA GLN A 111 30.00 8.66 -10.45
C GLN A 111 30.46 8.69 -11.91
N GLY A 112 29.89 7.83 -12.72
CA GLY A 112 29.78 8.12 -14.15
C GLY A 112 28.69 9.17 -14.38
N PRO A 113 28.69 9.91 -15.49
CA PRO A 113 27.75 11.00 -15.75
C PRO A 113 26.27 10.60 -15.85
N ARG A 114 25.90 9.34 -15.54
CA ARG A 114 24.55 8.76 -15.61
C ARG A 114 24.19 7.85 -14.42
N SER A 115 24.75 8.08 -13.24
CA SER A 115 24.57 7.16 -12.10
C SER A 115 24.12 7.85 -10.80
N GLY A 116 23.43 8.97 -10.88
CA GLY A 116 22.84 9.64 -9.72
C GLY A 116 21.66 8.85 -9.12
N PRO A 117 21.31 9.09 -7.83
CA PRO A 117 20.21 8.40 -7.15
C PRO A 117 18.89 8.49 -7.91
N GLY A 118 18.56 9.63 -8.51
CA GLY A 118 17.38 9.85 -9.33
C GLY A 118 17.32 8.93 -10.56
N GLU A 119 18.43 8.76 -11.27
CA GLU A 119 18.51 7.85 -12.41
C GLU A 119 18.35 6.38 -11.99
N ILE A 120 18.93 5.99 -10.85
CA ILE A 120 18.78 4.64 -10.31
C ILE A 120 17.31 4.37 -9.97
N ARG A 121 16.67 5.30 -9.25
CA ARG A 121 15.25 5.19 -8.91
C ARG A 121 14.38 5.10 -10.18
N PHE A 122 14.63 5.93 -11.17
CA PHE A 122 13.88 5.90 -12.43
C PHE A 122 14.02 4.56 -13.17
N ARG A 123 15.23 3.98 -13.23
CA ARG A 123 15.46 2.65 -13.83
C ARG A 123 14.75 1.53 -13.07
N LEU A 124 14.71 1.61 -11.75
CA LEU A 124 13.96 0.68 -10.91
C LEU A 124 12.46 0.75 -11.21
N VAL A 125 11.89 1.98 -11.28
CA VAL A 125 10.48 2.19 -11.67
C VAL A 125 10.20 1.66 -13.07
N GLN A 126 11.05 1.94 -14.05
CA GLN A 126 10.88 1.38 -15.39
C GLN A 126 10.90 -0.16 -15.41
N GLN A 127 11.73 -0.79 -14.57
CA GLN A 127 11.78 -2.25 -14.50
C GLN A 127 10.51 -2.85 -13.94
N ILE A 128 9.95 -2.29 -12.86
CA ILE A 128 8.68 -2.79 -12.31
C ILE A 128 7.53 -2.64 -13.31
N LEU A 129 7.50 -1.55 -14.08
CA LEU A 129 6.51 -1.36 -15.14
C LEU A 129 6.61 -2.44 -16.22
N ARG A 130 7.84 -2.74 -16.69
CA ARG A 130 8.07 -3.81 -17.68
C ARG A 130 7.67 -5.18 -17.14
N GLU A 131 8.06 -5.49 -15.91
CA GLU A 131 7.73 -6.78 -15.28
C GLU A 131 6.24 -6.92 -15.01
N GLY A 132 5.58 -5.84 -14.57
CA GLY A 132 4.15 -5.86 -14.38
C GLY A 132 3.39 -6.05 -15.69
N GLN A 133 3.77 -5.34 -16.75
CA GLN A 133 3.18 -5.54 -18.09
C GLN A 133 3.29 -6.99 -18.57
N LYS A 134 4.46 -7.62 -18.39
CA LYS A 134 4.67 -9.03 -18.73
C LYS A 134 3.78 -9.97 -17.91
N ARG A 135 3.42 -9.59 -16.71
CA ARG A 135 2.60 -10.39 -15.77
C ARG A 135 1.14 -9.97 -15.73
N GLY A 136 0.71 -9.12 -16.66
CA GLY A 136 -0.69 -8.70 -16.79
C GLY A 136 -1.15 -7.64 -15.79
N ALA A 137 -0.23 -6.90 -15.16
CA ALA A 137 -0.63 -5.79 -14.30
C ALA A 137 -1.39 -4.75 -15.11
N ALA A 138 -2.61 -4.46 -14.68
CA ALA A 138 -3.48 -3.46 -15.30
C ALA A 138 -3.19 -2.05 -14.76
N ARG A 139 -2.83 -1.95 -13.48
CA ARG A 139 -2.61 -0.67 -12.80
C ARG A 139 -1.43 -0.74 -11.85
N PHE A 140 -0.70 0.38 -11.79
CA PHE A 140 0.36 0.62 -10.81
C PHE A 140 -0.02 1.79 -9.94
N HIS A 141 -0.07 1.58 -8.64
CA HIS A 141 -0.36 2.61 -7.65
C HIS A 141 0.90 2.96 -6.87
N VAL A 142 1.00 4.22 -6.50
CA VAL A 142 1.99 4.70 -5.55
C VAL A 142 1.39 5.86 -4.74
N ALA A 143 1.76 5.94 -3.49
CA ALA A 143 1.51 7.08 -2.62
C ALA A 143 2.87 7.59 -2.15
N CYS A 144 3.17 8.85 -2.38
CA CYS A 144 4.44 9.44 -1.97
C CYS A 144 4.25 10.90 -1.52
N ALA A 145 5.01 11.30 -0.50
CA ALA A 145 5.13 12.70 -0.16
C ALA A 145 5.96 13.43 -1.24
N ASP A 146 5.75 14.73 -1.35
CA ASP A 146 6.49 15.59 -2.26
C ASP A 146 7.87 15.93 -1.66
N ALA A 147 8.68 14.89 -1.45
CA ALA A 147 10.03 14.95 -0.95
C ALA A 147 10.98 14.23 -1.91
N ASP A 148 12.22 14.69 -2.02
CA ASP A 148 13.25 14.11 -2.88
C ASP A 148 12.81 13.91 -4.35
N ASP A 149 12.00 14.82 -4.88
CA ASP A 149 11.45 14.78 -6.24
C ASP A 149 10.67 13.49 -6.55
N ASN A 150 10.12 12.82 -5.55
CA ASN A 150 9.41 11.55 -5.72
C ASN A 150 8.22 11.69 -6.67
N VAL A 151 7.39 12.71 -6.48
CA VAL A 151 6.20 12.94 -7.32
C VAL A 151 6.61 13.15 -8.76
N GLU A 152 7.63 13.99 -9.00
CA GLU A 152 8.14 14.29 -10.35
C GLU A 152 8.71 13.03 -11.01
N LEU A 153 9.47 12.23 -10.28
CA LEU A 153 10.03 10.95 -10.76
C LEU A 153 8.94 10.02 -11.29
N PHE A 154 7.85 9.84 -10.55
CA PHE A 154 6.75 8.99 -10.99
C PHE A 154 5.97 9.62 -12.16
N MET A 155 5.78 10.94 -12.17
CA MET A 155 5.17 11.63 -13.31
C MET A 155 6.00 11.47 -14.59
N GLN A 156 7.32 11.59 -14.52
CA GLN A 156 8.23 11.28 -15.62
C GLN A 156 8.15 9.83 -16.09
N ALA A 157 7.87 8.90 -15.19
CA ALA A 157 7.60 7.49 -15.53
C ALA A 157 6.19 7.26 -16.10
N GLY A 158 5.38 8.33 -16.25
CA GLY A 158 4.06 8.31 -16.86
C GLY A 158 2.91 7.96 -15.90
N PHE A 159 3.09 8.19 -14.61
CA PHE A 159 2.00 8.18 -13.63
C PHE A 159 1.25 9.51 -13.67
N ALA A 160 -0.04 9.48 -13.35
CA ALA A 160 -0.89 10.65 -13.20
C ALA A 160 -1.35 10.80 -11.74
N ARG A 161 -1.41 12.02 -11.24
CA ARG A 161 -2.00 12.33 -9.93
C ARG A 161 -3.51 12.10 -10.01
N TYR A 162 -4.09 11.50 -8.96
CA TYR A 162 -5.54 11.29 -8.89
C TYR A 162 -6.16 11.68 -7.53
N GLY A 163 -5.35 12.01 -6.55
CA GLY A 163 -5.81 12.44 -5.24
C GLY A 163 -4.66 12.70 -4.28
N GLU A 164 -5.04 13.10 -3.09
CA GLU A 164 -4.14 13.32 -1.96
C GLU A 164 -4.73 12.66 -0.71
N GLU A 165 -3.84 12.23 0.17
CA GLU A 165 -4.18 11.61 1.44
C GLU A 165 -3.32 12.24 2.54
N ARG A 166 -3.98 12.76 3.57
CA ARG A 166 -3.33 13.21 4.81
C ARG A 166 -3.10 11.99 5.68
N VAL A 167 -1.92 11.90 6.26
CA VAL A 167 -1.58 10.90 7.27
C VAL A 167 -1.62 11.57 8.62
N LEU A 168 -2.57 11.18 9.44
CA LEU A 168 -2.71 11.67 10.80
C LEU A 168 -2.12 10.67 11.78
N TYR A 169 -1.50 11.16 12.85
CA TYR A 169 -0.92 10.34 13.91
C TYR A 169 -1.40 10.79 15.27
N ARG A 170 -1.85 9.84 16.06
CA ARG A 170 -2.15 10.02 17.48
C ARG A 170 -1.06 9.34 18.30
N PRO A 171 -0.32 10.08 19.15
CA PRO A 171 0.71 9.49 20.00
C PRO A 171 0.10 8.54 21.05
N PRO A 172 0.92 7.67 21.67
CA PRO A 172 0.45 6.78 22.74
C PRO A 172 -0.04 7.53 23.97
N GLU A 173 0.47 8.74 24.20
CA GLU A 173 0.06 9.66 25.26
C GLU A 173 -0.79 10.82 24.69
N PRO A 174 -1.97 11.13 25.24
CA PRO A 174 -2.65 10.46 26.34
C PRO A 174 -3.13 9.04 25.98
N PRO A 175 -3.36 8.18 26.98
CA PRO A 175 -3.79 6.79 26.74
C PRO A 175 -5.00 6.71 25.80
N LEU A 176 -5.12 5.57 25.14
CA LEU A 176 -6.33 5.27 24.37
C LEU A 176 -7.54 5.25 25.31
N PRO A 177 -8.74 5.62 24.84
CA PRO A 177 -9.94 5.49 25.66
C PRO A 177 -10.15 4.05 26.11
N ASP A 178 -10.83 3.90 27.24
CA ASP A 178 -11.24 2.57 27.71
C ASP A 178 -12.07 1.85 26.66
N PRO A 179 -12.06 0.53 26.67
CA PRO A 179 -12.92 -0.26 25.78
C PRO A 179 -14.35 0.25 25.84
N TRP A 180 -14.97 0.36 24.67
CA TRP A 180 -16.31 0.93 24.55
C TRP A 180 -17.34 0.17 25.37
N THR A 181 -17.74 0.74 26.50
CA THR A 181 -18.72 0.13 27.43
C THR A 181 -20.09 0.80 27.37
N GLU A 182 -20.25 1.83 26.53
CA GLU A 182 -21.42 2.69 26.56
C GLU A 182 -22.66 2.04 25.94
N LYS A 183 -23.79 2.18 26.66
CA LYS A 183 -25.13 1.79 26.24
C LYS A 183 -25.79 2.82 25.28
N ALA A 184 -25.00 3.63 24.58
CA ALA A 184 -25.54 4.64 23.67
C ALA A 184 -26.37 3.99 22.53
N ALA A 185 -27.39 4.65 22.09
CA ALA A 185 -28.21 4.20 20.94
C ALA A 185 -27.35 3.97 19.68
N THR A 186 -26.25 4.70 19.53
CA THR A 186 -25.26 4.54 18.47
C THR A 186 -24.49 3.23 18.60
N ALA A 187 -24.15 2.79 19.83
CA ALA A 187 -23.42 1.55 20.06
C ALA A 187 -24.19 0.32 19.54
N ALA A 188 -25.52 0.34 19.67
CA ALA A 188 -26.38 -0.74 19.17
C ALA A 188 -26.40 -0.85 17.64
N ARG A 189 -25.93 0.20 16.93
CA ARG A 189 -25.86 0.27 15.46
C ARG A 189 -24.46 -0.04 14.92
N ILE A 190 -23.45 -0.18 15.79
CA ILE A 190 -22.09 -0.55 15.41
C ILE A 190 -21.96 -2.06 15.48
N ARG A 191 -21.54 -2.67 14.38
CA ARG A 191 -21.28 -4.12 14.33
C ARG A 191 -20.15 -4.47 13.39
N ARG A 192 -19.61 -5.66 13.55
CA ARG A 192 -18.61 -6.19 12.59
C ARG A 192 -19.17 -6.26 11.18
N VAL A 193 -18.30 -6.00 10.21
CA VAL A 193 -18.58 -6.19 8.78
C VAL A 193 -18.78 -7.67 8.49
N ARG A 194 -19.72 -7.96 7.61
CA ARG A 194 -20.02 -9.31 7.10
C ARG A 194 -19.91 -9.31 5.56
N PRO A 195 -19.65 -10.45 4.93
CA PRO A 195 -19.59 -10.54 3.46
C PRO A 195 -20.85 -10.02 2.75
N VAL A 196 -22.01 -10.17 3.36
CA VAL A 196 -23.29 -9.67 2.82
C VAL A 196 -23.34 -8.14 2.72
N ASP A 197 -22.49 -7.43 3.45
CA ASP A 197 -22.43 -5.96 3.45
C ASP A 197 -21.72 -5.38 2.22
N ALA A 198 -21.12 -6.22 1.38
CA ALA A 198 -20.26 -5.80 0.26
C ALA A 198 -20.94 -4.78 -0.67
N ASN A 199 -22.23 -5.00 -1.00
CA ASN A 199 -22.97 -4.05 -1.84
C ASN A 199 -23.22 -2.72 -1.11
N ALA A 200 -23.61 -2.76 0.18
CA ALA A 200 -23.83 -1.56 0.98
C ALA A 200 -22.53 -0.77 1.22
N LEU A 201 -21.38 -1.48 1.41
CA LEU A 201 -20.06 -0.87 1.49
C LEU A 201 -19.65 -0.22 0.18
N MET A 202 -19.91 -0.86 -0.94
CA MET A 202 -19.67 -0.26 -2.26
C MET A 202 -20.51 0.99 -2.48
N GLN A 203 -21.78 1.01 -2.03
CA GLN A 203 -22.64 2.19 -2.07
C GLN A 203 -22.14 3.30 -1.14
N LEU A 204 -21.67 2.96 0.06
CA LEU A 204 -21.05 3.91 0.99
C LEU A 204 -19.80 4.55 0.36
N TYR A 205 -18.91 3.74 -0.19
CA TYR A 205 -17.74 4.21 -0.91
C TYR A 205 -18.10 5.13 -2.07
N ALA A 206 -19.09 4.75 -2.88
CA ALA A 206 -19.55 5.55 -4.02
C ALA A 206 -20.19 6.88 -3.60
N ALA A 207 -20.82 6.94 -2.43
CA ALA A 207 -21.40 8.17 -1.92
C ALA A 207 -20.37 9.19 -1.41
N ILE A 208 -19.18 8.72 -1.01
CA ILE A 208 -18.13 9.57 -0.42
C ILE A 208 -17.09 9.92 -1.48
N THR A 209 -16.74 8.98 -2.34
CA THR A 209 -15.61 9.08 -3.26
C THR A 209 -15.99 9.76 -4.57
N PRO A 210 -15.24 10.76 -5.04
CA PRO A 210 -15.52 11.41 -6.33
C PRO A 210 -15.49 10.41 -7.51
N PRO A 211 -16.40 10.54 -8.50
CA PRO A 211 -16.49 9.61 -9.63
C PRO A 211 -15.17 9.38 -10.40
N PRO A 212 -14.30 10.39 -10.62
CA PRO A 212 -13.00 10.14 -11.25
C PRO A 212 -12.13 9.18 -10.45
N VAL A 213 -12.10 9.30 -9.12
CA VAL A 213 -11.33 8.42 -8.23
C VAL A 213 -11.91 7.01 -8.25
N GLN A 214 -13.25 6.87 -8.17
CA GLN A 214 -13.93 5.58 -8.27
C GLN A 214 -13.53 4.83 -9.54
N ARG A 215 -13.50 5.53 -10.68
CA ARG A 215 -13.11 4.94 -11.97
C ARG A 215 -11.65 4.45 -11.95
N LEU A 216 -10.75 5.21 -11.36
CA LEU A 216 -9.33 4.89 -11.31
C LEU A 216 -9.03 3.78 -10.30
N GLU A 217 -9.64 3.80 -9.13
CA GLU A 217 -9.51 2.72 -8.14
C GLU A 217 -10.28 1.46 -8.57
N ALA A 218 -11.34 1.61 -9.35
CA ALA A 218 -12.11 0.54 -10.01
C ALA A 218 -12.47 -0.63 -9.11
N PHE A 219 -12.93 -0.35 -7.88
CA PHE A 219 -13.40 -1.38 -6.96
C PHE A 219 -14.65 -2.07 -7.49
N ARG A 220 -14.74 -3.35 -7.19
CA ARG A 220 -15.89 -4.21 -7.50
C ARG A 220 -16.51 -4.71 -6.19
N ILE A 221 -17.76 -5.14 -6.21
CA ILE A 221 -18.43 -5.71 -5.04
C ILE A 221 -17.62 -6.86 -4.45
N ALA A 222 -17.06 -7.72 -5.30
CA ALA A 222 -16.21 -8.84 -4.88
C ALA A 222 -14.96 -8.41 -4.09
N ASP A 223 -14.48 -7.18 -4.23
CA ASP A 223 -13.34 -6.69 -3.46
C ASP A 223 -13.74 -6.40 -2.00
N TRP A 224 -15.02 -6.09 -1.75
CA TRP A 224 -15.58 -5.86 -0.43
C TRP A 224 -16.00 -7.15 0.28
N GLU A 225 -16.22 -8.23 -0.46
CA GLU A 225 -16.52 -9.57 0.11
C GLU A 225 -15.28 -10.22 0.73
N ARG A 226 -14.09 -9.88 0.24
CA ARG A 226 -12.81 -10.48 0.61
C ARG A 226 -12.25 -9.87 1.89
N GLN A 227 -12.82 -10.24 3.01
CA GLN A 227 -12.35 -9.81 4.32
C GLN A 227 -11.17 -10.67 4.81
N GLY A 228 -10.39 -10.16 5.75
CA GLY A 228 -9.27 -10.85 6.38
C GLY A 228 -8.03 -9.98 6.54
N SER A 229 -6.95 -10.54 7.04
CA SER A 229 -5.72 -9.81 7.40
C SER A 229 -5.02 -9.08 6.24
N ASN A 230 -5.37 -9.42 5.00
CA ASN A 230 -4.83 -8.77 3.79
C ASN A 230 -5.88 -7.91 3.06
N TRP A 231 -6.97 -7.58 3.72
CA TRP A 231 -8.01 -6.76 3.13
C TRP A 231 -7.53 -5.32 2.91
N ARG A 232 -7.43 -4.90 1.66
CA ARG A 232 -6.86 -3.62 1.22
C ARG A 232 -7.92 -2.65 0.69
N VAL A 233 -9.17 -2.83 1.10
CA VAL A 233 -10.30 -1.98 0.70
C VAL A 233 -10.91 -1.37 1.95
N PRO A 234 -11.12 -0.04 1.97
CA PRO A 234 -10.74 0.95 0.96
C PRO A 234 -9.22 1.12 0.85
N ARG A 235 -8.73 1.57 -0.32
CA ARG A 235 -7.31 1.77 -0.54
C ARG A 235 -6.76 2.88 0.36
N SER A 236 -5.56 2.66 0.90
CA SER A 236 -4.85 3.61 1.74
C SER A 236 -3.35 3.54 1.44
N SER A 237 -2.62 4.63 1.65
CA SER A 237 -1.16 4.67 1.52
C SER A 237 -0.46 3.78 2.55
N LEU A 238 -1.05 3.62 3.72
CA LEU A 238 -0.45 2.94 4.87
C LEU A 238 -0.67 1.43 4.87
N ALA A 239 -1.83 0.97 4.42
CA ALA A 239 -2.19 -0.44 4.49
C ALA A 239 -1.18 -1.40 3.82
N PRO A 240 -0.54 -1.06 2.69
CA PRO A 240 0.51 -1.88 2.09
C PRO A 240 1.82 -1.89 2.89
N ILE A 241 2.09 -0.86 3.68
CA ILE A 241 3.35 -0.65 4.41
C ILE A 241 3.27 -1.30 5.79
N LEU A 242 2.16 -1.10 6.50
CA LEU A 242 1.96 -1.60 7.85
C LEU A 242 1.70 -3.11 7.87
N ARG A 243 2.04 -3.73 8.99
CA ARG A 243 1.81 -5.16 9.26
C ARG A 243 0.92 -5.31 10.47
N PHE A 244 -0.18 -6.00 10.30
CA PHE A 244 -1.16 -6.19 11.36
C PHE A 244 -1.08 -7.60 11.92
N ALA A 245 -1.27 -7.71 13.23
CA ALA A 245 -1.58 -8.97 13.88
C ALA A 245 -3.02 -9.34 13.58
N ASP A 246 -3.91 -8.36 13.78
CA ASP A 246 -5.32 -8.46 13.51
C ASP A 246 -5.77 -7.23 12.72
N LEU A 247 -6.70 -7.42 11.79
CA LEU A 247 -7.33 -6.39 10.99
C LEU A 247 -8.83 -6.62 11.01
N ASP A 248 -9.51 -5.80 11.80
CA ASP A 248 -10.95 -5.87 11.98
C ASP A 248 -11.65 -4.70 11.30
N ALA A 249 -12.90 -4.90 10.94
CA ALA A 249 -13.71 -3.84 10.36
C ALA A 249 -15.13 -3.84 10.93
N TYR A 250 -15.66 -2.64 11.10
CA TYR A 250 -16.98 -2.39 11.65
C TYR A 250 -17.74 -1.39 10.80
N VAL A 251 -19.04 -1.46 10.87
CA VAL A 251 -19.96 -0.52 10.21
C VAL A 251 -20.88 0.11 11.22
N LEU A 252 -21.29 1.34 10.94
CA LEU A 252 -22.39 2.01 11.58
C LEU A 252 -23.60 1.87 10.64
N GLU A 253 -24.63 1.15 11.10
CA GLU A 253 -25.89 1.04 10.36
C GLU A 253 -26.68 2.34 10.38
N GLY A 254 -27.29 2.69 9.27
CA GLY A 254 -28.24 3.81 9.19
C GLY A 254 -29.46 3.60 10.06
N ALA A 255 -30.15 4.66 10.40
CA ALA A 255 -31.38 4.60 11.20
C ALA A 255 -32.49 3.77 10.53
N ASP A 256 -32.43 3.62 9.22
CA ASP A 256 -33.35 2.81 8.41
C ASP A 256 -33.04 1.30 8.44
N GLY A 257 -31.89 0.91 9.04
CA GLY A 257 -31.44 -0.48 9.08
C GLY A 257 -31.05 -1.09 7.72
N VAL A 258 -31.04 -0.28 6.65
CA VAL A 258 -30.79 -0.75 5.28
C VAL A 258 -29.45 -0.24 4.74
N ARG A 259 -29.18 1.05 4.92
CA ARG A 259 -27.95 1.65 4.45
C ARG A 259 -26.84 1.58 5.52
N LEU A 260 -25.61 1.75 5.08
CA LEU A 260 -24.47 1.97 5.97
C LEU A 260 -24.15 3.48 5.99
N ASP A 261 -24.07 4.02 7.20
CA ASP A 261 -23.76 5.43 7.44
C ASP A 261 -22.24 5.66 7.50
N ALA A 262 -21.51 4.72 8.09
CA ALA A 262 -20.06 4.80 8.17
C ALA A 262 -19.40 3.41 8.24
N PHE A 263 -18.10 3.38 8.03
CA PHE A 263 -17.23 2.21 8.09
C PHE A 263 -15.94 2.58 8.79
N ILE A 264 -15.44 1.71 9.64
CA ILE A 264 -14.12 1.83 10.26
C ILE A 264 -13.37 0.50 10.15
N GLN A 265 -12.11 0.60 9.77
CA GLN A 265 -11.17 -0.53 9.79
C GLN A 265 -10.08 -0.22 10.82
N ILE A 266 -9.81 -1.17 11.68
CA ILE A 266 -8.78 -1.07 12.72
C ILE A 266 -7.75 -2.16 12.51
N GLY A 267 -6.47 -1.79 12.61
CA GLY A 267 -5.36 -2.73 12.50
C GLY A 267 -4.50 -2.66 13.75
N VAL A 268 -4.43 -3.76 14.48
CA VAL A 268 -3.48 -3.88 15.59
C VAL A 268 -2.14 -4.26 15.02
N ALA A 269 -1.14 -3.41 15.26
CA ALA A 269 0.19 -3.56 14.70
C ALA A 269 0.90 -4.78 15.27
N ARG A 270 1.76 -5.36 14.46
CA ARG A 270 2.79 -6.30 14.91
C ARG A 270 4.03 -5.53 15.31
N GLU A 271 4.67 -5.94 16.41
CA GLU A 271 5.96 -5.40 16.86
C GLU A 271 5.88 -3.87 17.10
N ASP A 272 6.98 -3.15 16.95
CA ASP A 272 7.12 -1.72 17.25
C ASP A 272 6.58 -0.81 16.13
N GLN A 273 5.38 -1.06 15.64
CA GLN A 273 4.70 -0.23 14.64
C GLN A 273 3.48 0.44 15.26
N PRO A 274 3.02 1.58 14.73
CA PRO A 274 1.74 2.16 15.14
C PRO A 274 0.58 1.27 14.71
N HIS A 275 -0.49 1.35 15.47
CA HIS A 275 -1.77 0.81 15.08
C HIS A 275 -2.35 1.61 13.92
N TYR A 276 -3.42 1.12 13.33
CA TYR A 276 -4.03 1.68 12.14
C TYR A 276 -5.53 1.87 12.35
N LEU A 277 -6.03 3.00 11.86
CA LEU A 277 -7.45 3.31 11.85
C LEU A 277 -7.81 3.94 10.50
N ARG A 278 -8.71 3.34 9.75
CA ARG A 278 -9.24 3.88 8.49
C ARG A 278 -10.74 4.09 8.61
N LEU A 279 -11.16 5.33 8.46
CA LEU A 279 -12.53 5.76 8.61
C LEU A 279 -13.11 6.20 7.26
N MET A 280 -14.35 5.81 6.99
CA MET A 280 -15.21 6.41 5.96
C MET A 280 -16.56 6.72 6.59
N ALA A 281 -17.10 7.91 6.36
CA ALA A 281 -18.42 8.30 6.84
C ALA A 281 -19.12 9.15 5.78
N ARG A 282 -20.42 9.00 5.66
CA ARG A 282 -21.23 9.90 4.82
C ARG A 282 -21.08 11.34 5.30
N PRO A 283 -21.15 12.34 4.42
CA PRO A 283 -20.96 13.74 4.79
C PRO A 283 -21.94 14.24 5.87
N GLU A 284 -23.13 13.68 5.91
CA GLU A 284 -24.18 14.03 6.87
C GLU A 284 -24.08 13.31 8.23
N VAL A 285 -23.12 12.40 8.38
CA VAL A 285 -22.96 11.57 9.58
C VAL A 285 -21.82 12.11 10.44
N ASP A 286 -22.08 12.26 11.74
CA ASP A 286 -21.04 12.53 12.72
C ASP A 286 -20.34 11.22 13.12
N PRO A 287 -19.04 11.01 12.75
CA PRO A 287 -18.34 9.79 13.04
C PRO A 287 -17.68 9.76 14.44
N THR A 288 -17.94 10.72 15.33
CA THR A 288 -17.28 10.83 16.63
C THR A 288 -17.38 9.54 17.45
N ASP A 289 -18.57 8.96 17.55
CA ASP A 289 -18.78 7.72 18.30
C ASP A 289 -18.04 6.55 17.65
N LEU A 290 -17.97 6.50 16.32
CA LEU A 290 -17.27 5.45 15.63
C LEU A 290 -15.73 5.57 15.79
N VAL A 291 -15.19 6.80 15.83
CA VAL A 291 -13.77 7.04 16.14
C VAL A 291 -13.44 6.57 17.55
N ARG A 292 -14.28 6.97 18.53
CA ARG A 292 -14.12 6.56 19.93
C ARG A 292 -14.21 5.04 20.08
N PHE A 293 -15.18 4.41 19.42
CA PHE A 293 -15.32 2.96 19.36
C PHE A 293 -14.05 2.30 18.81
N GLY A 294 -13.53 2.76 17.66
CA GLY A 294 -12.34 2.19 17.04
C GLY A 294 -11.09 2.29 17.92
N LEU A 295 -10.90 3.43 18.59
CA LEU A 295 -9.81 3.60 19.55
C LEU A 295 -9.98 2.70 20.78
N GLY A 296 -11.20 2.52 21.28
CA GLY A 296 -11.52 1.60 22.36
C GLY A 296 -11.26 0.14 22.01
N GLU A 297 -11.60 -0.28 20.79
CA GLU A 297 -11.29 -1.63 20.28
C GLU A 297 -9.79 -1.88 20.17
N ILE A 298 -9.02 -0.90 19.68
CA ILE A 298 -7.55 -0.98 19.68
C ILE A 298 -7.04 -1.14 21.12
N SER A 299 -7.56 -0.34 22.06
CA SER A 299 -7.20 -0.41 23.48
C SER A 299 -7.50 -1.79 24.09
N ALA A 300 -8.66 -2.36 23.81
CA ALA A 300 -9.07 -3.67 24.30
C ALA A 300 -8.14 -4.80 23.80
N GLN A 301 -7.77 -4.74 22.51
CA GLN A 301 -6.88 -5.73 21.91
C GLN A 301 -5.44 -5.63 22.42
N ILE A 302 -4.96 -4.40 22.72
CA ILE A 302 -3.66 -4.18 23.36
C ILE A 302 -3.68 -4.66 24.80
N GLY A 303 -4.71 -4.27 25.58
CA GLY A 303 -4.83 -4.56 27.01
C GLY A 303 -4.85 -6.04 27.34
N GLY A 304 -5.38 -6.86 26.43
CA GLY A 304 -5.35 -8.34 26.55
C GLY A 304 -3.96 -8.96 26.34
N ASN A 305 -2.97 -8.21 25.81
CA ASN A 305 -1.66 -8.75 25.42
C ASN A 305 -0.55 -7.71 25.40
N LEU A 306 -0.42 -6.91 26.47
CA LEU A 306 0.53 -5.78 26.62
C LEU A 306 1.99 -6.12 26.24
N THR A 307 2.41 -7.38 26.40
CA THR A 307 3.76 -7.82 26.03
C THR A 307 3.92 -8.12 24.54
N ARG A 308 2.83 -8.30 23.80
CA ARG A 308 2.85 -8.63 22.37
C ARG A 308 2.57 -7.44 21.45
N HIS A 309 1.86 -6.43 21.96
CA HIS A 309 1.41 -5.29 21.15
C HIS A 309 1.62 -3.98 21.95
N PRO A 310 2.88 -3.49 22.04
CA PRO A 310 3.15 -2.22 22.69
C PRO A 310 2.40 -1.09 21.96
N ASN A 311 1.91 -0.11 22.72
CA ASN A 311 1.24 1.05 22.15
C ASN A 311 2.26 2.03 21.57
N HIS A 312 2.41 2.03 20.24
CA HIS A 312 3.22 2.99 19.48
C HIS A 312 2.37 4.08 18.82
N GLY A 313 1.18 4.34 19.34
CA GLY A 313 0.24 5.28 18.76
C GLY A 313 -0.58 4.69 17.61
N VAL A 314 -1.37 5.54 16.98
CA VAL A 314 -2.31 5.17 15.92
C VAL A 314 -2.11 6.06 14.70
N LEU A 315 -2.00 5.48 13.52
CA LEU A 315 -2.00 6.19 12.24
C LEU A 315 -3.38 6.10 11.59
N ALA A 316 -3.83 7.22 11.05
CA ALA A 316 -5.10 7.31 10.33
C ALA A 316 -4.90 8.04 8.99
N PRO A 317 -5.02 7.35 7.85
CA PRO A 317 -5.03 7.99 6.54
C PRO A 317 -6.41 8.55 6.23
N VAL A 318 -6.47 9.79 5.74
CA VAL A 318 -7.71 10.48 5.38
C VAL A 318 -7.56 11.12 4.01
N ARG A 319 -8.48 10.83 3.11
CA ARG A 319 -8.51 11.46 1.78
C ARG A 319 -9.01 12.90 1.88
N THR A 320 -8.51 13.78 1.05
CA THR A 320 -8.92 15.20 1.07
C THR A 320 -10.41 15.45 0.88
N TYR A 321 -11.13 14.52 0.25
CA TYR A 321 -12.58 14.57 0.09
C TYR A 321 -13.37 13.97 1.27
N GLU A 322 -12.69 13.46 2.31
CA GLU A 322 -13.28 12.87 3.52
C GLU A 322 -13.25 13.85 4.70
N ALA A 323 -13.41 15.14 4.44
CA ALA A 323 -13.28 16.23 5.40
C ALA A 323 -14.02 16.05 6.76
N PRO A 324 -15.23 15.43 6.83
CA PRO A 324 -15.85 15.20 8.14
C PRO A 324 -15.05 14.26 9.05
N ALA A 325 -14.36 13.28 8.47
CA ALA A 325 -13.53 12.34 9.23
C ALA A 325 -12.29 13.03 9.82
N ASP A 326 -11.68 13.92 9.05
CA ASP A 326 -10.46 14.64 9.38
C ASP A 326 -10.60 15.42 10.69
N ARG A 327 -11.59 16.31 10.74
CA ARG A 327 -11.85 17.12 11.94
C ARG A 327 -12.10 16.28 13.19
N ARG A 328 -12.84 15.16 13.07
CA ARG A 328 -13.15 14.31 14.24
C ARG A 328 -11.95 13.52 14.72
N LEU A 329 -11.04 13.17 13.84
CA LEU A 329 -9.77 12.58 14.22
C LEU A 329 -8.88 13.61 14.94
N GLU A 330 -8.82 14.86 14.47
CA GLU A 330 -8.11 15.93 15.14
C GLU A 330 -8.66 16.17 16.56
N GLU A 331 -9.97 16.22 16.74
CA GLU A 331 -10.64 16.33 18.05
C GLU A 331 -10.34 15.11 18.95
N ALA A 332 -10.04 13.93 18.37
CA ALA A 332 -9.63 12.73 19.09
C ALA A 332 -8.11 12.67 19.38
N GLY A 333 -7.38 13.76 19.12
CA GLY A 333 -5.95 13.89 19.44
C GLY A 333 -5.01 13.43 18.32
N PHE A 334 -5.49 13.28 17.10
CA PHE A 334 -4.63 13.08 15.95
C PHE A 334 -4.08 14.41 15.43
N ALA A 335 -2.83 14.39 14.95
CA ALA A 335 -2.21 15.51 14.25
C ALA A 335 -1.65 15.05 12.92
N GLU A 336 -1.67 15.93 11.91
CA GLU A 336 -1.06 15.63 10.63
C GLU A 336 0.45 15.45 10.75
N VAL A 337 0.96 14.37 10.17
CA VAL A 337 2.41 14.08 10.12
C VAL A 337 2.93 14.02 8.69
N ALA A 338 2.05 13.84 7.71
CA ALA A 338 2.40 13.88 6.30
C ALA A 338 1.17 14.13 5.42
N THR A 339 1.41 14.69 4.24
CA THR A 339 0.49 14.63 3.10
C THR A 339 1.16 13.87 1.98
N VAL A 340 0.47 12.91 1.39
CA VAL A 340 0.96 12.11 0.27
C VAL A 340 0.12 12.31 -0.96
N THR A 341 0.80 12.44 -2.09
CA THR A 341 0.17 12.44 -3.41
C THR A 341 -0.06 11.01 -3.87
N LEU A 342 -1.25 10.76 -4.36
CA LEU A 342 -1.66 9.48 -4.90
C LEU A 342 -1.51 9.50 -6.41
N LEU A 343 -0.71 8.59 -6.91
CA LEU A 343 -0.44 8.49 -8.34
C LEU A 343 -0.81 7.10 -8.85
N LEU A 344 -1.28 7.09 -10.09
CA LEU A 344 -1.68 5.88 -10.79
C LEU A 344 -1.09 5.88 -12.19
N LYS A 345 -0.68 4.71 -12.65
CA LYS A 345 -0.41 4.42 -14.05
C LYS A 345 -1.23 3.23 -14.50
N GLU A 346 -2.08 3.44 -15.49
CA GLU A 346 -2.76 2.35 -16.20
C GLU A 346 -1.87 1.80 -17.31
N THR A 347 -1.95 0.52 -17.53
CA THR A 347 -1.24 -0.17 -18.62
C THR A 347 -2.25 -0.84 -19.54
N LEU A 348 -1.96 -0.81 -20.82
CA LEU A 348 -2.73 -1.56 -21.79
C LEU A 348 -2.36 -3.05 -21.62
N VAL A 349 -3.25 -3.81 -21.00
CA VAL A 349 -3.14 -5.26 -20.96
C VAL A 349 -3.64 -5.78 -22.30
N ARG A 350 -2.77 -6.44 -23.09
CA ARG A 350 -3.23 -7.22 -24.23
C ARG A 350 -4.05 -8.39 -23.68
N VAL A 351 -5.36 -8.31 -23.82
CA VAL A 351 -6.21 -9.48 -23.68
C VAL A 351 -5.82 -10.41 -24.82
N ALA A 352 -5.25 -11.57 -24.51
CA ALA A 352 -5.06 -12.60 -25.54
C ALA A 352 -6.44 -12.91 -26.10
N GLU A 353 -6.60 -12.76 -27.42
CA GLU A 353 -7.83 -13.19 -28.06
C GLU A 353 -8.06 -14.67 -27.70
N PRO A 354 -9.26 -15.02 -27.22
CA PRO A 354 -9.54 -16.42 -26.97
C PRO A 354 -9.29 -17.17 -28.27
N SER A 355 -8.31 -18.08 -28.27
CA SER A 355 -8.11 -18.95 -29.42
C SER A 355 -9.40 -19.76 -29.57
N LEU A 356 -10.18 -19.46 -30.60
CA LEU A 356 -11.27 -20.31 -31.03
C LEU A 356 -10.62 -21.62 -31.48
N VAL A 357 -10.49 -22.56 -30.53
CA VAL A 357 -10.17 -23.95 -30.91
C VAL A 357 -11.38 -24.43 -31.68
N PRO A 358 -11.25 -24.74 -32.98
CA PRO A 358 -12.36 -25.32 -33.72
C PRO A 358 -12.82 -26.57 -32.97
N ALA A 359 -14.10 -26.64 -32.64
CA ALA A 359 -14.67 -27.85 -32.06
C ALA A 359 -14.36 -29.01 -33.04
N ALA A 360 -13.52 -29.94 -32.57
CA ALA A 360 -13.23 -31.13 -33.37
C ALA A 360 -14.56 -31.83 -33.63
N VAL A 361 -14.98 -31.81 -34.91
CA VAL A 361 -16.14 -32.55 -35.37
C VAL A 361 -15.79 -34.03 -35.19
N ARG A 362 -16.31 -34.65 -34.14
CA ARG A 362 -16.28 -36.12 -34.00
C ARG A 362 -17.18 -36.69 -35.07
N HIS A 363 -16.60 -37.16 -36.14
CA HIS A 363 -17.28 -38.06 -37.06
C HIS A 363 -17.64 -39.35 -36.31
N LEU A 364 -18.92 -39.46 -35.97
CA LEU A 364 -19.49 -40.75 -35.61
C LEU A 364 -19.53 -41.64 -36.88
N GLU A 365 -18.55 -42.51 -37.00
CA GLU A 365 -18.67 -43.64 -37.95
C GLU A 365 -19.80 -44.53 -37.50
N VAL A 366 -20.91 -44.48 -38.22
CA VAL A 366 -21.99 -45.46 -38.11
C VAL A 366 -21.50 -46.71 -38.82
N THR A 367 -20.99 -47.68 -38.07
CA THR A 367 -20.77 -49.03 -38.56
C THR A 367 -22.13 -49.66 -38.79
N ARG A 368 -22.51 -49.80 -40.09
CA ARG A 368 -23.60 -50.71 -40.50
C ARG A 368 -23.06 -52.12 -40.41
N GLY A 369 -23.56 -52.86 -39.42
CA GLY A 369 -23.45 -54.33 -39.39
C GLY A 369 -24.44 -54.96 -40.37
N SER A 370 -23.94 -55.80 -41.21
CA SER A 370 -24.67 -56.76 -42.03
C SER A 370 -25.03 -58.02 -41.20
#